data_66f703f4d04a105bc148f4a6064ae2b8
#
_entry.id   66f703f4d04a105bc148f4a6064ae2b8
#
_cell.length_a   1.000
_cell.length_b   1.000
_cell.length_c   1.000
_cell.angle_alpha   90.00
_cell.angle_beta   90.00
_cell.angle_gamma   90.00
#
_symmetry.space_group_name_H-M   'P 1'
#
loop_
_entity.id
_entity.type
_entity.pdbx_description
1 polymer ?
#
loop_
_entity_poly.entity_id
_entity_poly.type
_entity_poly.pdbx_seq_one_letter_code
_entity_poly.pdbx_strand_id
1 'polypeptide(L)'
;MDSDFVLLRLQVEWGADEAIDLDPIDRLRPVDPRPVMQARPAAAPEPPKGTPGERALAVAGQAHSLEELRAALGGFDGCALRDTASNLVFAEGDPASATLIVGEPPGREEDRGGHPFAGTEGQLLDQMLISIGLTRAELMLTPLLPWRPPGGRPPSPGEIAICQPFLHRLVVLLKPRRLVLFGGTAARVMLPQTPNRRRNPRGWVETGIPGMHGTLPTLALPGLTEMLKNPSLRRDAWAGLRLLRRALDSAHT
;
A
#
# COMPACT_ATOMS: atom_id res chain seq x y z
N MET A 1 -27.65 -39.68 27.74
CA MET A 1 -26.68 -38.68 28.23
C MET A 1 -25.96 -39.37 29.37
N ASP A 2 -24.66 -39.66 29.15
CA ASP A 2 -23.90 -40.47 30.09
C ASP A 2 -23.77 -39.80 31.44
N SER A 3 -24.12 -40.54 32.48
CA SER A 3 -24.08 -40.13 33.89
C SER A 3 -22.69 -39.62 34.29
N ASP A 4 -21.64 -40.15 33.64
CA ASP A 4 -20.23 -39.80 33.90
C ASP A 4 -19.88 -38.39 33.47
N PHE A 5 -20.46 -37.89 32.37
CA PHE A 5 -20.28 -36.49 31.93
C PHE A 5 -20.90 -35.48 32.89
N VAL A 6 -22.04 -35.83 33.51
CA VAL A 6 -22.69 -34.95 34.50
C VAL A 6 -21.85 -34.89 35.77
N LEU A 7 -21.29 -36.01 36.21
CA LEU A 7 -20.40 -36.06 37.38
C LEU A 7 -19.09 -35.29 37.18
N LEU A 8 -18.47 -35.39 35.99
CA LEU A 8 -17.27 -34.63 35.61
C LEU A 8 -17.54 -33.13 35.61
N ARG A 9 -18.70 -32.71 35.11
CA ARG A 9 -19.06 -31.28 35.09
C ARG A 9 -19.29 -30.73 36.49
N LEU A 10 -19.92 -31.50 37.38
CA LEU A 10 -20.09 -31.15 38.79
C LEU A 10 -18.76 -31.02 39.51
N GLN A 11 -17.78 -31.89 39.23
CA GLN A 11 -16.42 -31.80 39.81
C GLN A 11 -15.70 -30.50 39.39
N VAL A 12 -15.79 -30.10 38.11
CA VAL A 12 -15.22 -28.83 37.63
C VAL A 12 -15.91 -27.62 38.26
N GLU A 13 -17.25 -27.66 38.41
CA GLU A 13 -18.04 -26.61 39.09
C GLU A 13 -17.69 -26.48 40.59
N TRP A 14 -17.20 -27.54 41.22
CA TRP A 14 -16.74 -27.56 42.62
C TRP A 14 -15.24 -27.23 42.74
N GLY A 15 -14.57 -26.85 41.66
CA GLY A 15 -13.19 -26.37 41.68
C GLY A 15 -12.12 -27.46 41.49
N ALA A 16 -12.52 -28.65 41.00
CA ALA A 16 -11.53 -29.65 40.57
C ALA A 16 -11.04 -29.31 39.16
N ASP A 17 -9.95 -28.60 39.09
CA ASP A 17 -9.33 -28.10 37.83
C ASP A 17 -8.17 -28.98 37.36
N GLU A 18 -7.72 -29.94 38.18
CA GLU A 18 -6.64 -30.87 37.85
C GLU A 18 -7.05 -32.33 38.05
N ALA A 19 -6.73 -33.19 37.10
CA ALA A 19 -6.79 -34.65 37.27
C ALA A 19 -5.62 -35.14 38.13
N ILE A 20 -5.90 -35.62 39.32
CA ILE A 20 -4.86 -36.18 40.24
C ILE A 20 -4.74 -37.68 39.94
N ASP A 21 -3.50 -38.11 39.61
CA ASP A 21 -3.20 -39.51 39.41
C ASP A 21 -3.22 -40.28 40.75
N LEU A 22 -3.51 -41.60 40.71
CA LEU A 22 -3.61 -42.43 41.93
C LEU A 22 -2.28 -42.53 42.69
N ASP A 23 -1.15 -42.34 42.00
CA ASP A 23 0.17 -42.29 42.58
C ASP A 23 0.73 -40.88 42.67
N PRO A 24 1.29 -40.42 43.84
CA PRO A 24 1.84 -39.10 43.97
C PRO A 24 3.06 -38.89 43.05
N ILE A 25 3.01 -37.88 42.20
CA ILE A 25 4.12 -37.49 41.35
C ILE A 25 5.20 -36.85 42.21
N ASP A 26 6.31 -37.54 42.37
CA ASP A 26 7.53 -36.99 43.04
C ASP A 26 8.24 -36.06 42.05
N ARG A 27 7.96 -34.78 42.14
CA ARG A 27 8.59 -33.72 41.29
C ARG A 27 10.05 -33.42 41.72
N LEU A 28 10.54 -34.02 42.80
CA LEU A 28 11.94 -33.85 43.26
C LEU A 28 12.87 -34.96 42.70
N ARG A 29 12.32 -36.00 42.12
CA ARG A 29 13.16 -36.97 41.42
C ARG A 29 13.63 -36.36 40.07
N PRO A 30 14.96 -36.42 39.78
CA PRO A 30 15.41 -36.07 38.45
C PRO A 30 14.71 -36.98 37.44
N VAL A 31 13.91 -36.41 36.59
CA VAL A 31 13.29 -37.15 35.46
C VAL A 31 14.46 -37.58 34.57
N ASP A 32 14.71 -38.90 34.50
CA ASP A 32 15.64 -39.46 33.52
C ASP A 32 15.20 -38.91 32.15
N PRO A 33 16.07 -38.21 31.42
CA PRO A 33 15.68 -37.65 30.14
C PRO A 33 15.38 -38.81 29.19
N ARG A 34 14.11 -39.25 29.16
CA ARG A 34 13.65 -40.08 28.05
C ARG A 34 14.09 -39.36 26.79
N PRO A 35 14.71 -40.04 25.81
CA PRO A 35 15.03 -39.39 24.58
C PRO A 35 13.70 -38.86 23.99
N VAL A 36 13.46 -37.59 24.23
CA VAL A 36 12.43 -36.88 23.46
C VAL A 36 12.93 -37.07 22.05
N MET A 37 12.22 -37.90 21.30
CA MET A 37 12.41 -38.01 19.87
C MET A 37 12.21 -36.59 19.35
N GLN A 38 13.32 -35.86 19.22
CA GLN A 38 13.33 -34.49 18.71
C GLN A 38 12.70 -34.63 17.34
N ALA A 39 11.42 -34.26 17.27
CA ALA A 39 10.78 -33.98 15.98
C ALA A 39 11.79 -33.05 15.29
N ARG A 40 12.45 -33.59 14.26
CA ARG A 40 13.39 -32.84 13.43
C ARG A 40 12.68 -31.54 13.13
N PRO A 41 13.20 -30.35 13.56
CA PRO A 41 12.54 -29.11 13.28
C PRO A 41 12.28 -29.12 11.78
N ALA A 42 11.00 -28.99 11.37
CA ALA A 42 10.70 -28.75 9.98
C ALA A 42 11.64 -27.63 9.57
N ALA A 43 12.50 -27.90 8.56
CA ALA A 43 13.49 -26.92 8.13
C ALA A 43 12.78 -25.59 8.00
N ALA A 44 13.18 -24.61 8.82
CA ALA A 44 12.65 -23.28 8.70
C ALA A 44 12.79 -22.89 7.23
N PRO A 45 11.75 -22.37 6.57
CA PRO A 45 11.85 -21.98 5.18
C PRO A 45 13.10 -21.12 5.03
N GLU A 46 13.98 -21.50 4.09
CA GLU A 46 15.22 -20.75 3.83
C GLU A 46 14.83 -19.27 3.69
N PRO A 47 15.52 -18.33 4.36
CA PRO A 47 15.22 -16.94 4.23
C PRO A 47 15.29 -16.57 2.75
N PRO A 48 14.29 -15.90 2.21
CA PRO A 48 14.23 -15.59 0.79
C PRO A 48 15.48 -14.83 0.36
N LYS A 49 16.15 -15.31 -0.69
CA LYS A 49 17.42 -14.77 -1.19
C LYS A 49 17.21 -13.33 -1.68
N GLY A 50 18.09 -12.39 -1.30
CA GLY A 50 18.07 -11.01 -1.71
C GLY A 50 17.47 -10.03 -0.70
N THR A 51 17.76 -8.76 -0.88
CA THR A 51 17.17 -7.67 -0.08
C THR A 51 15.66 -7.56 -0.35
N PRO A 52 14.86 -7.02 0.59
CA PRO A 52 13.44 -6.81 0.35
C PRO A 52 13.13 -6.01 -0.92
N GLY A 53 13.97 -5.03 -1.29
CA GLY A 53 13.84 -4.26 -2.52
C GLY A 53 14.09 -5.08 -3.79
N GLU A 54 15.11 -5.95 -3.80
CA GLU A 54 15.39 -6.86 -4.91
C GLU A 54 14.26 -7.88 -5.11
N ARG A 55 13.74 -8.41 -4.00
CA ARG A 55 12.57 -9.29 -4.05
C ARG A 55 11.33 -8.58 -4.59
N ALA A 56 11.09 -7.34 -4.15
CA ALA A 56 9.99 -6.51 -4.63
C ALA A 56 10.10 -6.27 -6.15
N LEU A 57 11.32 -5.96 -6.64
CA LEU A 57 11.56 -5.76 -8.08
C LEU A 57 11.29 -7.04 -8.88
N ALA A 58 11.77 -8.19 -8.40
CA ALA A 58 11.57 -9.48 -9.06
C ALA A 58 10.07 -9.86 -9.08
N VAL A 59 9.38 -9.73 -7.94
CA VAL A 59 7.95 -10.07 -7.81
C VAL A 59 7.09 -9.13 -8.66
N ALA A 60 7.34 -7.81 -8.62
CA ALA A 60 6.61 -6.86 -9.44
C ALA A 60 6.84 -7.09 -10.95
N GLY A 61 8.09 -7.44 -11.34
CA GLY A 61 8.45 -7.70 -12.73
C GLY A 61 7.72 -8.89 -13.36
N GLN A 62 7.31 -9.87 -12.58
CA GLN A 62 6.60 -11.07 -13.04
C GLN A 62 5.10 -10.84 -13.32
N ALA A 63 4.51 -9.78 -12.79
CA ALA A 63 3.11 -9.49 -13.01
C ALA A 63 2.86 -8.94 -14.43
N HIS A 64 1.95 -9.53 -15.19
CA HIS A 64 1.61 -9.14 -16.56
C HIS A 64 0.22 -8.49 -16.67
N SER A 65 -0.56 -8.49 -15.59
CA SER A 65 -1.85 -7.82 -15.49
C SER A 65 -1.97 -7.05 -14.17
N LEU A 66 -3.00 -6.21 -14.05
CA LEU A 66 -3.30 -5.49 -12.80
C LEU A 66 -3.72 -6.44 -11.69
N GLU A 67 -4.46 -7.49 -12.03
CA GLU A 67 -4.91 -8.53 -11.10
C GLU A 67 -3.71 -9.31 -10.56
N GLU A 68 -2.78 -9.71 -11.42
CA GLU A 68 -1.54 -10.37 -11.02
C GLU A 68 -0.68 -9.46 -10.13
N LEU A 69 -0.57 -8.17 -10.49
CA LEU A 69 0.18 -7.20 -9.69
C LEU A 69 -0.45 -6.99 -8.30
N ARG A 70 -1.78 -6.91 -8.22
CA ARG A 70 -2.51 -6.82 -6.95
C ARG A 70 -2.31 -8.07 -6.11
N ALA A 71 -2.42 -9.26 -6.70
CA ALA A 71 -2.20 -10.53 -6.02
C ALA A 71 -0.75 -10.66 -5.52
N ALA A 72 0.22 -10.33 -6.37
CA ALA A 72 1.64 -10.34 -6.03
C ALA A 72 1.96 -9.38 -4.87
N LEU A 73 1.39 -8.19 -4.88
CA LEU A 73 1.53 -7.20 -3.81
C LEU A 73 0.89 -7.69 -2.50
N GLY A 74 -0.33 -8.23 -2.57
CA GLY A 74 -1.04 -8.81 -1.41
C GLY A 74 -0.31 -10.00 -0.78
N GLY A 75 0.41 -10.80 -1.58
CA GLY A 75 1.24 -11.92 -1.13
C GLY A 75 2.64 -11.52 -0.65
N PHE A 76 3.10 -10.30 -0.94
CA PHE A 76 4.47 -9.89 -0.66
C PHE A 76 4.72 -9.65 0.85
N ASP A 77 5.69 -10.37 1.40
CA ASP A 77 6.05 -10.38 2.83
C ASP A 77 7.26 -9.48 3.19
N GLY A 78 7.84 -8.82 2.19
CA GLY A 78 9.07 -8.03 2.37
C GLY A 78 8.86 -6.61 2.92
N CYS A 79 7.62 -6.18 3.21
CA CYS A 79 7.33 -4.84 3.70
C CYS A 79 6.56 -4.88 5.02
N ALA A 80 7.17 -4.38 6.09
CA ALA A 80 6.55 -4.33 7.42
C ALA A 80 5.27 -3.47 7.49
N LEU A 81 5.03 -2.57 6.53
CA LEU A 81 3.79 -1.80 6.46
C LEU A 81 2.57 -2.70 6.28
N ARG A 82 2.72 -3.83 5.58
CA ARG A 82 1.66 -4.82 5.38
C ARG A 82 1.11 -5.35 6.70
N ASP A 83 2.00 -5.63 7.66
CA ASP A 83 1.64 -6.25 8.94
C ASP A 83 0.90 -5.28 9.87
N THR A 84 0.97 -3.99 9.60
CA THR A 84 0.39 -2.92 10.43
C THR A 84 -0.82 -2.23 9.78
N ALA A 85 -1.01 -2.39 8.49
CA ALA A 85 -2.15 -1.84 7.75
C ALA A 85 -3.37 -2.76 7.85
N SER A 86 -4.56 -2.17 7.82
CA SER A 86 -5.84 -2.90 7.84
C SER A 86 -6.16 -3.50 6.48
N ASN A 87 -5.87 -2.77 5.41
CA ASN A 87 -6.16 -3.17 4.04
C ASN A 87 -5.03 -2.79 3.09
N LEU A 88 -4.94 -3.55 2.00
CA LEU A 88 -4.19 -3.17 0.81
C LEU A 88 -4.99 -2.11 0.04
N VAL A 89 -4.41 -0.93 -0.13
CA VAL A 89 -4.97 0.12 -0.98
C VAL A 89 -4.29 0.04 -2.34
N PHE A 90 -5.02 -0.42 -3.33
CA PHE A 90 -4.52 -0.61 -4.69
C PHE A 90 -5.11 0.44 -5.65
N ALA A 91 -4.76 0.33 -6.93
CA ALA A 91 -5.28 1.19 -7.97
C ALA A 91 -6.77 0.93 -8.25
N GLU A 92 -7.53 2.00 -8.54
CA GLU A 92 -8.96 1.98 -8.81
C GLU A 92 -9.31 2.96 -9.92
N GLY A 93 -10.31 2.64 -10.73
CA GLY A 93 -10.78 3.45 -11.84
C GLY A 93 -10.69 2.75 -13.18
N ASP A 94 -10.56 3.51 -14.28
CA ASP A 94 -10.49 2.98 -15.64
C ASP A 94 -9.05 2.58 -16.02
N PRO A 95 -8.75 1.29 -16.22
CA PRO A 95 -7.44 0.84 -16.67
C PRO A 95 -7.05 1.36 -18.06
N ALA A 96 -8.01 1.74 -18.90
CA ALA A 96 -7.78 2.33 -20.21
C ALA A 96 -7.55 3.85 -20.17
N SER A 97 -7.63 4.45 -18.97
CA SER A 97 -7.44 5.89 -18.81
C SER A 97 -6.06 6.35 -19.27
N ALA A 98 -6.03 7.40 -20.05
CA ALA A 98 -4.80 8.06 -20.45
C ALA A 98 -4.11 8.83 -19.29
N THR A 99 -4.76 8.92 -18.14
CA THR A 99 -4.28 9.70 -16.99
C THR A 99 -4.26 8.85 -15.73
N LEU A 100 -3.09 8.71 -15.14
CA LEU A 100 -2.91 8.09 -13.82
C LEU A 100 -2.66 9.18 -12.77
N ILE A 101 -3.47 9.15 -11.71
CA ILE A 101 -3.29 10.00 -10.53
C ILE A 101 -2.63 9.20 -9.42
N VAL A 102 -1.51 9.71 -8.91
CA VAL A 102 -0.78 9.13 -7.78
C VAL A 102 -0.89 10.07 -6.58
N GLY A 103 -1.44 9.56 -5.48
CA GLY A 103 -1.59 10.29 -4.23
C GLY A 103 -0.43 10.12 -3.27
N GLU A 104 -0.58 10.68 -2.08
CA GLU A 104 0.28 10.43 -0.92
C GLU A 104 0.09 8.98 -0.40
N PRO A 105 0.90 8.52 0.57
CA PRO A 105 0.63 7.26 1.27
C PRO A 105 -0.78 7.24 1.88
N PRO A 106 -1.44 6.06 1.98
CA PRO A 106 -2.81 5.97 2.45
C PRO A 106 -3.03 6.57 3.84
N GLY A 107 -4.11 7.31 4.00
CA GLY A 107 -4.62 7.78 5.26
C GLY A 107 -5.47 6.74 5.99
N ARG A 108 -6.16 7.16 7.08
CA ARG A 108 -6.99 6.27 7.90
C ARG A 108 -8.19 5.72 7.13
N GLU A 109 -8.88 6.58 6.39
CA GLU A 109 -10.12 6.20 5.68
C GLU A 109 -9.81 5.27 4.50
N GLU A 110 -8.69 5.50 3.81
CA GLU A 110 -8.21 4.66 2.72
C GLU A 110 -7.77 3.28 3.23
N ASP A 111 -7.02 3.23 4.34
CA ASP A 111 -6.60 1.99 4.99
C ASP A 111 -7.80 1.19 5.50
N ARG A 112 -8.84 1.87 6.03
CA ARG A 112 -10.06 1.23 6.52
C ARG A 112 -10.93 0.67 5.40
N GLY A 113 -11.05 1.43 4.31
CA GLY A 113 -11.91 1.08 3.17
C GLY A 113 -11.22 0.23 2.09
N GLY A 114 -9.89 0.24 2.02
CA GLY A 114 -9.14 -0.39 0.94
C GLY A 114 -9.20 0.34 -0.40
N HIS A 115 -9.72 1.57 -0.42
CA HIS A 115 -9.93 2.38 -1.63
C HIS A 115 -9.03 3.61 -1.62
N PRO A 116 -8.36 3.97 -2.73
CA PRO A 116 -7.56 5.18 -2.83
C PRO A 116 -8.43 6.43 -2.81
N PHE A 117 -7.90 7.49 -2.24
CA PHE A 117 -8.61 8.78 -2.14
C PHE A 117 -9.99 8.66 -1.48
N ALA A 118 -10.08 7.96 -0.36
CA ALA A 118 -11.28 7.87 0.45
C ALA A 118 -11.43 9.07 1.41
N GLY A 119 -12.61 9.21 2.00
CA GLY A 119 -12.90 10.22 3.01
C GLY A 119 -12.92 11.66 2.49
N THR A 120 -12.58 12.60 3.36
CA THR A 120 -12.66 14.06 3.06
C THR A 120 -11.67 14.49 1.98
N GLU A 121 -10.51 13.83 1.89
CA GLU A 121 -9.52 14.09 0.84
C GLU A 121 -10.08 13.67 -0.53
N GLY A 122 -10.73 12.54 -0.57
CA GLY A 122 -11.39 12.07 -1.78
C GLY A 122 -12.54 12.95 -2.22
N GLN A 123 -13.36 13.45 -1.29
CA GLN A 123 -14.42 14.41 -1.60
C GLN A 123 -13.85 15.72 -2.18
N LEU A 124 -12.71 16.19 -1.65
CA LEU A 124 -12.04 17.35 -2.23
C LEU A 124 -11.56 17.07 -3.65
N LEU A 125 -10.94 15.91 -3.88
CA LEU A 125 -10.52 15.51 -5.22
C LEU A 125 -11.70 15.46 -6.19
N ASP A 126 -12.82 14.88 -5.79
CA ASP A 126 -14.04 14.80 -6.62
C ASP A 126 -14.55 16.18 -7.02
N GLN A 127 -14.64 17.11 -6.06
CA GLN A 127 -15.03 18.49 -6.35
C GLN A 127 -14.06 19.17 -7.32
N MET A 128 -12.76 18.92 -7.16
CA MET A 128 -11.74 19.46 -8.05
C MET A 128 -11.84 18.86 -9.46
N LEU A 129 -12.07 17.57 -9.60
CA LEU A 129 -12.26 16.89 -10.89
C LEU A 129 -13.54 17.39 -11.60
N ILE A 130 -14.66 17.45 -10.89
CA ILE A 130 -15.93 17.96 -11.43
C ILE A 130 -15.76 19.40 -11.95
N SER A 131 -14.98 20.22 -11.27
CA SER A 131 -14.74 21.61 -11.67
C SER A 131 -14.01 21.77 -13.01
N ILE A 132 -13.34 20.72 -13.48
CA ILE A 132 -12.71 20.64 -14.80
C ILE A 132 -13.42 19.66 -15.74
N GLY A 133 -14.64 19.24 -15.40
CA GLY A 133 -15.47 18.37 -16.22
C GLY A 133 -14.94 16.93 -16.30
N LEU A 134 -14.36 16.40 -15.24
CA LEU A 134 -13.91 15.02 -15.11
C LEU A 134 -14.59 14.31 -13.94
N THR A 135 -14.63 12.99 -14.02
CA THR A 135 -15.06 12.10 -12.93
C THR A 135 -13.98 11.08 -12.60
N ARG A 136 -14.05 10.44 -11.45
CA ARG A 136 -13.13 9.35 -11.09
C ARG A 136 -13.18 8.20 -12.09
N ALA A 137 -14.35 7.92 -12.64
CA ALA A 137 -14.57 6.82 -13.57
C ALA A 137 -13.75 6.95 -14.87
N GLU A 138 -13.31 8.17 -15.21
CA GLU A 138 -12.51 8.46 -16.41
C GLU A 138 -11.00 8.42 -16.13
N LEU A 139 -10.61 8.16 -14.90
CA LEU A 139 -9.24 8.24 -14.42
C LEU A 139 -8.80 6.93 -13.77
N MET A 140 -7.49 6.72 -13.71
CA MET A 140 -6.92 5.70 -12.85
C MET A 140 -6.28 6.36 -11.63
N LEU A 141 -6.59 5.88 -10.45
CA LEU A 141 -6.20 6.45 -9.17
C LEU A 141 -5.38 5.42 -8.38
N THR A 142 -4.28 5.83 -7.77
CA THR A 142 -3.47 4.95 -6.91
C THR A 142 -2.78 5.76 -5.82
N PRO A 143 -2.55 5.22 -4.62
CA PRO A 143 -1.67 5.85 -3.65
C PRO A 143 -0.19 5.61 -4.02
N LEU A 144 0.71 6.40 -3.43
CA LEU A 144 2.17 6.22 -3.57
C LEU A 144 2.65 4.88 -2.99
N LEU A 145 2.09 4.49 -1.86
CA LEU A 145 2.34 3.23 -1.18
C LEU A 145 1.05 2.43 -1.05
N PRO A 146 1.13 1.09 -1.07
CA PRO A 146 -0.08 0.26 -0.99
C PRO A 146 -0.61 0.07 0.44
N TRP A 147 0.17 0.46 1.46
CA TRP A 147 -0.18 0.31 2.86
C TRP A 147 0.08 1.58 3.64
N ARG A 148 -0.77 1.81 4.63
CA ARG A 148 -0.68 2.97 5.51
C ARG A 148 0.48 2.84 6.48
N PRO A 149 1.38 3.84 6.58
CA PRO A 149 2.38 3.88 7.64
C PRO A 149 1.74 3.99 9.03
N PRO A 150 2.25 3.26 10.05
CA PRO A 150 1.71 3.29 11.41
C PRO A 150 1.62 4.71 11.96
N GLY A 151 0.48 5.04 12.60
CA GLY A 151 0.25 6.36 13.15
C GLY A 151 0.13 7.49 12.12
N GLY A 152 0.17 7.20 10.80
CA GLY A 152 0.17 8.21 9.75
C GLY A 152 1.47 9.01 9.65
N ARG A 153 2.58 8.45 10.12
CA ARG A 153 3.91 9.05 9.96
C ARG A 153 4.33 9.08 8.48
N PRO A 154 5.25 9.93 8.10
CA PRO A 154 5.89 9.85 6.79
C PRO A 154 6.55 8.48 6.59
N PRO A 155 6.48 7.91 5.36
CA PRO A 155 7.16 6.66 5.06
C PRO A 155 8.67 6.83 5.11
N SER A 156 9.37 5.80 5.56
CA SER A 156 10.83 5.75 5.54
C SER A 156 11.36 5.56 4.10
N PRO A 157 12.61 5.94 3.84
CA PRO A 157 13.23 5.68 2.54
C PRO A 157 13.25 4.18 2.15
N GLY A 158 13.41 3.30 3.16
CA GLY A 158 13.39 1.85 2.95
C GLY A 158 12.00 1.34 2.53
N GLU A 159 10.92 1.82 3.16
CA GLU A 159 9.55 1.48 2.79
C GLU A 159 9.21 1.95 1.38
N ILE A 160 9.64 3.16 1.02
CA ILE A 160 9.48 3.69 -0.33
C ILE A 160 10.22 2.80 -1.34
N ALA A 161 11.50 2.48 -1.08
CA ALA A 161 12.31 1.66 -1.96
C ALA A 161 11.74 0.25 -2.20
N ILE A 162 11.10 -0.33 -1.18
CA ILE A 162 10.42 -1.64 -1.28
C ILE A 162 9.12 -1.55 -2.09
N CYS A 163 8.32 -0.50 -1.92
CA CYS A 163 7.02 -0.38 -2.58
C CYS A 163 7.12 0.20 -4.01
N GLN A 164 8.12 1.01 -4.28
CA GLN A 164 8.29 1.71 -5.56
C GLN A 164 8.31 0.80 -6.80
N PRO A 165 8.94 -0.40 -6.80
CA PRO A 165 8.88 -1.33 -7.93
C PRO A 165 7.47 -1.70 -8.36
N PHE A 166 6.55 -1.88 -7.42
CA PHE A 166 5.13 -2.20 -7.71
C PHE A 166 4.42 -1.02 -8.36
N LEU A 167 4.67 0.22 -7.87
CA LEU A 167 4.13 1.42 -8.49
C LEU A 167 4.66 1.62 -9.92
N HIS A 168 5.96 1.42 -10.13
CA HIS A 168 6.55 1.47 -11.47
C HIS A 168 5.94 0.42 -12.40
N ARG A 169 5.75 -0.81 -11.89
CA ARG A 169 5.11 -1.87 -12.68
C ARG A 169 3.65 -1.54 -13.02
N LEU A 170 2.92 -0.93 -12.09
CA LEU A 170 1.57 -0.44 -12.34
C LEU A 170 1.55 0.55 -13.51
N VAL A 171 2.46 1.53 -13.51
CA VAL A 171 2.60 2.51 -14.60
C VAL A 171 2.93 1.81 -15.93
N VAL A 172 3.84 0.83 -15.91
CA VAL A 172 4.24 0.05 -17.11
C VAL A 172 3.06 -0.74 -17.68
N LEU A 173 2.22 -1.32 -16.83
CA LEU A 173 1.04 -2.10 -17.24
C LEU A 173 -0.06 -1.21 -17.81
N LEU A 174 -0.34 -0.09 -17.15
CA LEU A 174 -1.37 0.86 -17.55
C LEU A 174 -1.02 1.66 -18.80
N LYS A 175 0.28 1.94 -19.02
CA LYS A 175 0.78 2.79 -20.12
C LYS A 175 0.03 4.11 -20.25
N PRO A 176 -0.14 4.88 -19.17
CA PRO A 176 -0.85 6.14 -19.24
C PRO A 176 -0.09 7.12 -20.14
N ARG A 177 -0.78 8.09 -20.70
CA ARG A 177 -0.14 9.16 -21.49
C ARG A 177 0.40 10.28 -20.60
N ARG A 178 -0.03 10.34 -19.32
CA ARG A 178 0.38 11.37 -18.36
C ARG A 178 0.20 10.92 -16.91
N LEU A 179 1.01 11.50 -16.03
CA LEU A 179 0.90 11.34 -14.58
C LEU A 179 0.46 12.64 -13.92
N VAL A 180 -0.36 12.55 -12.88
CA VAL A 180 -0.68 13.65 -11.97
C VAL A 180 -0.33 13.19 -10.56
N LEU A 181 0.56 13.91 -9.89
CA LEU A 181 1.03 13.59 -8.56
C LEU A 181 0.39 14.58 -7.57
N PHE A 182 -0.35 14.07 -6.60
CA PHE A 182 -0.86 14.87 -5.50
C PHE A 182 0.03 14.68 -4.26
N GLY A 183 0.69 15.76 -3.85
CA GLY A 183 1.47 15.82 -2.63
C GLY A 183 2.98 15.82 -2.81
N GLY A 184 3.64 16.34 -1.78
CA GLY A 184 5.09 16.55 -1.76
C GLY A 184 5.88 15.24 -1.70
N THR A 185 5.34 14.20 -1.09
CA THR A 185 6.00 12.88 -1.01
C THR A 185 5.95 12.19 -2.36
N ALA A 186 4.79 12.16 -3.02
CA ALA A 186 4.64 11.60 -4.35
C ALA A 186 5.53 12.33 -5.36
N ALA A 187 5.56 13.66 -5.32
CA ALA A 187 6.42 14.47 -6.17
C ALA A 187 7.91 14.19 -5.95
N ARG A 188 8.36 14.07 -4.70
CA ARG A 188 9.76 13.80 -4.36
C ARG A 188 10.21 12.42 -4.82
N VAL A 189 9.34 11.42 -4.74
CA VAL A 189 9.66 10.03 -5.09
C VAL A 189 9.63 9.80 -6.60
N MET A 190 8.63 10.36 -7.28
CA MET A 190 8.39 10.07 -8.69
C MET A 190 9.11 11.00 -9.67
N LEU A 191 9.36 12.26 -9.28
CA LEU A 191 10.01 13.21 -10.17
C LEU A 191 11.54 13.08 -10.15
N PRO A 192 12.23 13.35 -11.28
CA PRO A 192 13.69 13.34 -11.32
C PRO A 192 14.27 14.32 -10.30
N GLN A 193 15.30 13.90 -9.57
CA GLN A 193 16.02 14.72 -8.60
C GLN A 193 17.05 15.59 -9.34
N THR A 194 16.72 16.84 -9.61
CA THR A 194 17.66 17.81 -10.19
C THR A 194 18.02 18.89 -9.17
N PRO A 195 19.30 19.33 -9.09
CA PRO A 195 19.75 20.26 -8.04
C PRO A 195 18.99 21.61 -7.99
N ASN A 196 18.47 22.07 -9.12
CA ASN A 196 17.80 23.37 -9.25
C ASN A 196 16.27 23.30 -9.26
N ARG A 197 15.67 22.16 -8.88
CA ARG A 197 14.25 22.00 -8.99
C ARG A 197 13.51 22.62 -7.81
N ARG A 198 12.57 23.52 -8.08
CA ARG A 198 11.57 23.93 -7.10
C ARG A 198 10.76 22.70 -6.66
N ARG A 199 10.48 22.58 -5.36
CA ARG A 199 9.74 21.46 -4.77
C ARG A 199 8.35 21.22 -5.41
N ASN A 200 7.83 22.18 -6.15
CA ASN A 200 6.56 22.11 -6.84
C ASN A 200 6.67 22.84 -8.19
N PRO A 201 7.02 22.15 -9.29
CA PRO A 201 7.11 22.76 -10.61
C PRO A 201 5.71 23.20 -11.08
N ARG A 202 5.58 24.44 -11.48
CA ARG A 202 4.33 25.01 -12.01
C ARG A 202 4.07 24.59 -13.45
N GLY A 203 4.14 23.29 -13.77
CA GLY A 203 3.95 22.82 -15.12
C GLY A 203 4.30 21.36 -15.31
N TRP A 204 4.18 20.88 -16.51
CA TRP A 204 4.54 19.53 -16.93
C TRP A 204 6.05 19.31 -16.87
N VAL A 205 6.43 18.14 -16.44
CA VAL A 205 7.81 17.70 -16.31
C VAL A 205 7.91 16.29 -16.87
N GLU A 206 8.91 16.07 -17.70
CA GLU A 206 9.21 14.76 -18.24
C GLU A 206 9.84 13.86 -17.17
N THR A 207 9.23 12.72 -16.91
CA THR A 207 9.64 11.76 -15.89
C THR A 207 9.91 10.40 -16.52
N GLY A 208 11.11 9.87 -16.34
CA GLY A 208 11.45 8.49 -16.71
C GLY A 208 10.92 7.51 -15.67
N ILE A 209 10.23 6.47 -16.11
CA ILE A 209 9.75 5.37 -15.26
C ILE A 209 10.55 4.11 -15.58
N PRO A 210 11.19 3.47 -14.60
CA PRO A 210 11.89 2.20 -14.83
C PRO A 210 10.98 1.17 -15.48
N GLY A 211 11.45 0.56 -16.57
CA GLY A 211 10.68 -0.42 -17.35
C GLY A 211 9.78 0.18 -18.45
N MET A 212 9.71 1.50 -18.58
CA MET A 212 9.08 2.16 -19.72
C MET A 212 10.13 2.67 -20.72
N HIS A 213 9.78 2.68 -22.01
CA HIS A 213 10.55 3.38 -23.04
C HIS A 213 10.11 4.85 -23.09
N GLY A 214 11.08 5.78 -23.03
CA GLY A 214 10.82 7.21 -23.08
C GLY A 214 10.46 7.83 -21.73
N THR A 215 9.89 9.03 -21.79
CA THR A 215 9.47 9.81 -20.63
C THR A 215 7.95 10.00 -20.62
N LEU A 216 7.42 10.34 -19.46
CA LEU A 216 6.00 10.53 -19.22
C LEU A 216 5.74 11.94 -18.70
N PRO A 217 4.92 12.74 -19.38
CA PRO A 217 4.52 14.06 -18.90
C PRO A 217 3.89 13.93 -17.52
N THR A 218 4.48 14.58 -16.52
CA THR A 218 4.09 14.47 -15.11
C THR A 218 3.80 15.86 -14.56
N LEU A 219 2.63 16.00 -13.92
CA LEU A 219 2.21 17.24 -13.28
C LEU A 219 2.17 17.00 -11.76
N ALA A 220 2.88 17.86 -10.99
CA ALA A 220 2.82 17.80 -9.53
C ALA A 220 1.91 18.88 -8.97
N LEU A 221 1.02 18.48 -8.08
CA LEU A 221 0.03 19.33 -7.40
C LEU A 221 0.24 19.26 -5.88
N PRO A 222 -0.21 20.27 -5.13
CA PRO A 222 -0.24 20.21 -3.67
C PRO A 222 -1.02 19.01 -3.16
N GLY A 223 -0.64 18.49 -2.00
CA GLY A 223 -1.34 17.37 -1.35
C GLY A 223 -2.76 17.75 -0.92
N LEU A 224 -3.70 16.80 -1.01
CA LEU A 224 -5.09 17.03 -0.61
C LEU A 224 -5.19 17.37 0.88
N THR A 225 -4.49 16.64 1.74
CA THR A 225 -4.38 16.93 3.17
C THR A 225 -3.87 18.34 3.44
N GLU A 226 -2.85 18.78 2.69
CA GLU A 226 -2.29 20.12 2.83
C GLU A 226 -3.31 21.20 2.39
N MET A 227 -4.04 20.95 1.31
CA MET A 227 -5.08 21.85 0.81
C MET A 227 -6.28 21.96 1.74
N LEU A 228 -6.61 20.92 2.50
CA LEU A 228 -7.64 20.98 3.53
C LEU A 228 -7.22 21.87 4.69
N LYS A 229 -5.94 21.80 5.09
CA LYS A 229 -5.36 22.61 6.17
C LYS A 229 -5.05 24.04 5.74
N ASN A 230 -4.63 24.23 4.48
CA ASN A 230 -4.24 25.53 3.92
C ASN A 230 -4.96 25.79 2.59
N PRO A 231 -6.13 26.45 2.63
CA PRO A 231 -6.91 26.72 1.42
C PRO A 231 -6.20 27.57 0.35
N SER A 232 -5.14 28.31 0.70
CA SER A 232 -4.38 29.08 -0.28
C SER A 232 -3.71 28.21 -1.36
N LEU A 233 -3.36 26.96 -1.01
CA LEU A 233 -2.77 25.98 -1.95
C LEU A 233 -3.76 25.52 -3.02
N ARG A 234 -5.06 25.68 -2.80
CA ARG A 234 -6.08 25.34 -3.79
C ARG A 234 -5.95 26.15 -5.07
N ARG A 235 -5.42 27.39 -4.97
CA ARG A 235 -5.15 28.23 -6.15
C ARG A 235 -4.07 27.61 -7.05
N ASP A 236 -2.99 27.11 -6.46
CA ASP A 236 -1.91 26.44 -7.20
C ASP A 236 -2.40 25.10 -7.80
N ALA A 237 -3.16 24.32 -7.03
CA ALA A 237 -3.80 23.10 -7.52
C ALA A 237 -4.76 23.39 -8.69
N TRP A 238 -5.56 24.44 -8.59
CA TRP A 238 -6.45 24.85 -9.66
C TRP A 238 -5.72 25.23 -10.95
N ALA A 239 -4.62 25.97 -10.82
CA ALA A 239 -3.76 26.27 -11.97
C ALA A 239 -3.26 25.01 -12.66
N GLY A 240 -2.85 24.01 -11.88
CA GLY A 240 -2.42 22.72 -12.42
C GLY A 240 -3.57 21.91 -13.06
N LEU A 241 -4.75 21.89 -12.46
CA LEU A 241 -5.92 21.21 -13.04
C LEU A 241 -6.34 21.81 -14.39
N ARG A 242 -6.20 23.12 -14.55
CA ARG A 242 -6.41 23.78 -15.84
C ARG A 242 -5.39 23.33 -16.91
N LEU A 243 -4.14 23.06 -16.50
CA LEU A 243 -3.15 22.47 -17.41
C LEU A 243 -3.54 21.05 -17.79
N LEU A 244 -4.03 20.25 -16.83
CA LEU A 244 -4.52 18.91 -17.10
C LEU A 244 -5.69 18.97 -18.11
N ARG A 245 -6.70 19.83 -17.88
CA ARG A 245 -7.84 19.97 -18.79
C ARG A 245 -7.41 20.33 -20.21
N ARG A 246 -6.52 21.32 -20.37
CA ARG A 246 -5.98 21.69 -21.69
C ARG A 246 -5.28 20.52 -22.40
N ALA A 247 -4.50 19.71 -21.64
CA ALA A 247 -3.82 18.55 -22.19
C ALA A 247 -4.79 17.41 -22.58
N LEU A 248 -5.96 17.34 -21.95
CA LEU A 248 -7.02 16.40 -22.34
C LEU A 248 -7.72 16.87 -23.62
N ASP A 249 -8.06 18.15 -23.70
CA ASP A 249 -8.73 18.73 -24.87
C ASP A 249 -7.87 18.60 -26.16
N SER A 250 -6.55 18.84 -26.03
CA SER A 250 -5.61 18.69 -27.16
C SER A 250 -5.39 17.24 -27.62
N ALA A 251 -5.77 16.25 -26.84
CA ALA A 251 -5.64 14.84 -27.19
C ALA A 251 -6.88 14.29 -27.95
N HIS A 252 -7.96 15.07 -28.02
CA HIS A 252 -9.20 14.72 -28.72
C HIS A 252 -9.31 15.41 -30.08
N THR A 253 -8.35 16.27 -30.43
CA THR A 253 -8.22 16.92 -31.74
C THR A 253 -7.16 16.23 -32.60
#